data_067cb6e2f5d2e329242018e89613c1f2
#
_entry.id   067cb6e2f5d2e329242018e89613c1f2
#
_cell.length_a   1.000
_cell.length_b   1.000
_cell.length_c   1.000
_cell.angle_alpha   90.00
_cell.angle_beta   90.00
_cell.angle_gamma   90.00
#
_symmetry.space_group_name_H-M   'P 1'
#
loop_
_entity.id
_entity.type
_entity.pdbx_description
1 polymer ?
#
loop_
_entity_poly.entity_id
_entity_poly.type
_entity_poly.pdbx_seq_one_letter_code
_entity_poly.pdbx_strand_id
1 'polypeptide(L)'
;MAQATISITVNGEAKEVEATTTGVELFAEDKNIIAVKINGENRDLYTPLNDGDTVEPIALDSEDGLAIMRHSATHVMAQAVQEVYPNAKLGVGPVIKDGFYYDFQVDQPFTPNDLKDIEKRMQRIIKSSQSFRRRVVTEEEALAEESDQPYKIELIKDKEAHLDPEAATEISGKELSFYDNVDRDGNVVWKDLCRGPHLPNTRYIKAFKIERSAAAYWRGSEANPMLQRIYGAAFATKEDLKAYQTRLEEAAKRDHRKRGAERDLFSFPDEIGPGLAVFPPKGAAVINAMED
;
A
#
# COMPACT_ATOMS: atom_id res chain seq x y z
N MET A 1 2.96 42.64 -12.77
CA MET A 1 1.87 41.94 -13.51
C MET A 1 0.91 41.42 -12.47
N ALA A 2 -0.39 41.67 -12.53
CA ALA A 2 -1.36 41.07 -11.61
C ALA A 2 -1.30 39.54 -11.82
N GLN A 3 -1.12 38.76 -10.74
CA GLN A 3 -1.23 37.33 -10.81
C GLN A 3 -2.69 36.97 -11.11
N ALA A 4 -2.90 36.02 -12.04
CA ALA A 4 -4.24 35.53 -12.35
C ALA A 4 -4.82 34.87 -11.09
N THR A 5 -6.06 35.21 -10.74
CA THR A 5 -6.81 34.57 -9.65
C THR A 5 -7.81 33.58 -10.21
N ILE A 6 -8.10 32.55 -9.47
CA ILE A 6 -9.12 31.52 -9.73
C ILE A 6 -10.08 31.47 -8.54
N SER A 7 -11.33 31.12 -8.82
CA SER A 7 -12.35 30.89 -7.79
C SER A 7 -12.53 29.41 -7.55
N ILE A 8 -12.34 28.96 -6.32
CA ILE A 8 -12.49 27.56 -5.90
C ILE A 8 -13.46 27.45 -4.73
N THR A 9 -13.98 26.27 -4.47
CA THR A 9 -14.80 25.98 -3.29
C THR A 9 -14.00 25.13 -2.32
N VAL A 10 -13.72 25.61 -1.10
CA VAL A 10 -12.99 24.88 -0.07
C VAL A 10 -13.96 24.55 1.08
N ASN A 11 -14.18 23.28 1.36
CA ASN A 11 -15.13 22.82 2.38
C ASN A 11 -16.55 23.44 2.25
N GLY A 12 -16.99 23.70 1.01
CA GLY A 12 -18.30 24.30 0.73
C GLY A 12 -18.33 25.82 0.72
N GLU A 13 -17.21 26.51 0.98
CA GLU A 13 -17.09 27.97 0.94
C GLU A 13 -16.30 28.43 -0.28
N ALA A 14 -16.83 29.42 -1.00
CA ALA A 14 -16.12 30.02 -2.16
C ALA A 14 -14.90 30.81 -1.69
N LYS A 15 -13.77 30.63 -2.34
CA LYS A 15 -12.49 31.28 -2.05
C LYS A 15 -11.77 31.69 -3.35
N GLU A 16 -11.30 32.92 -3.41
CA GLU A 16 -10.40 33.37 -4.47
C GLU A 16 -8.94 33.12 -4.07
N VAL A 17 -8.18 32.51 -4.94
CA VAL A 17 -6.76 32.16 -4.72
C VAL A 17 -5.96 32.46 -5.98
N GLU A 18 -4.64 32.50 -5.88
CA GLU A 18 -3.76 32.63 -7.04
C GLU A 18 -3.84 31.37 -7.91
N ALA A 19 -3.77 31.51 -9.23
CA ALA A 19 -3.86 30.39 -10.18
C ALA A 19 -2.78 29.31 -10.03
N THR A 20 -1.73 29.59 -9.26
CA THR A 20 -0.64 28.64 -8.92
C THR A 20 -0.83 27.94 -7.59
N THR A 21 -1.92 28.23 -6.86
CA THR A 21 -2.18 27.65 -5.54
C THR A 21 -2.37 26.14 -5.62
N THR A 22 -1.81 25.45 -4.66
CA THR A 22 -1.95 24.00 -4.44
C THR A 22 -2.57 23.73 -3.06
N GLY A 23 -2.86 22.47 -2.75
CA GLY A 23 -3.31 22.10 -1.41
C GLY A 23 -2.30 22.43 -0.31
N VAL A 24 -1.00 22.53 -0.65
CA VAL A 24 0.06 22.89 0.32
C VAL A 24 -0.15 24.28 0.88
N GLU A 25 -0.44 25.27 0.01
CA GLU A 25 -0.68 26.65 0.44
C GLU A 25 -2.04 26.79 1.12
N LEU A 26 -3.05 26.07 0.65
CA LEU A 26 -4.40 26.11 1.23
C LEU A 26 -4.44 25.61 2.67
N PHE A 27 -3.69 24.56 2.98
CA PHE A 27 -3.70 23.85 4.26
C PHE A 27 -2.36 23.91 4.98
N ALA A 28 -1.53 24.95 4.74
CA ALA A 28 -0.19 25.10 5.29
C ALA A 28 -0.12 25.05 6.82
N GLU A 29 -1.21 25.47 7.50
CA GLU A 29 -1.27 25.53 8.97
C GLU A 29 -1.54 24.14 9.59
N ASP A 30 -2.20 23.21 8.87
CA ASP A 30 -2.49 21.89 9.38
C ASP A 30 -1.60 20.81 8.73
N LYS A 31 -0.53 20.47 9.42
CA LYS A 31 0.42 19.44 8.97
C LYS A 31 -0.16 18.01 8.97
N ASN A 32 -1.37 17.81 9.50
CA ASN A 32 -2.05 16.52 9.42
C ASN A 32 -2.71 16.30 8.04
N ILE A 33 -2.91 17.37 7.27
CA ILE A 33 -3.41 17.28 5.92
C ILE A 33 -2.28 16.80 4.99
N ILE A 34 -2.52 15.68 4.31
CA ILE A 34 -1.50 14.99 3.49
C ILE A 34 -1.87 14.88 2.01
N ALA A 35 -3.11 15.11 1.68
CA ALA A 35 -3.64 15.07 0.31
C ALA A 35 -4.90 15.94 0.23
N VAL A 36 -5.45 16.07 -0.95
CA VAL A 36 -6.71 16.79 -1.19
C VAL A 36 -7.67 15.94 -2.03
N LYS A 37 -8.96 16.14 -1.81
CA LYS A 37 -9.99 15.62 -2.71
C LYS A 37 -10.44 16.76 -3.62
N ILE A 38 -10.14 16.65 -4.91
CA ILE A 38 -10.51 17.65 -5.92
C ILE A 38 -11.65 17.07 -6.75
N ASN A 39 -12.79 17.73 -6.75
CA ASN A 39 -13.99 17.29 -7.47
C ASN A 39 -14.39 15.84 -7.16
N GLY A 40 -14.19 15.41 -5.92
CA GLY A 40 -14.51 14.06 -5.45
C GLY A 40 -13.41 13.02 -5.68
N GLU A 41 -12.29 13.36 -6.32
CA GLU A 41 -11.16 12.45 -6.56
C GLU A 41 -9.97 12.79 -5.64
N ASN A 42 -9.37 11.75 -5.04
CA ASN A 42 -8.17 11.91 -4.21
C ASN A 42 -6.96 12.29 -5.08
N ARG A 43 -6.26 13.37 -4.71
CA ARG A 43 -5.10 13.93 -5.42
C ARG A 43 -3.99 14.26 -4.43
N ASP A 44 -2.76 14.31 -4.98
CA ASP A 44 -1.61 14.78 -4.20
C ASP A 44 -1.80 16.19 -3.69
N LEU A 45 -1.25 16.47 -2.53
CA LEU A 45 -1.31 17.81 -1.93
C LEU A 45 -0.68 18.91 -2.82
N TYR A 46 0.24 18.53 -3.71
CA TYR A 46 0.92 19.42 -4.66
C TYR A 46 0.17 19.57 -6.00
N THR A 47 -0.99 18.96 -6.16
CA THR A 47 -1.77 19.10 -7.41
C THR A 47 -2.19 20.55 -7.62
N PRO A 48 -1.89 21.17 -8.79
CA PRO A 48 -2.38 22.52 -9.12
C PRO A 48 -3.91 22.55 -9.16
N LEU A 49 -4.48 23.61 -8.65
CA LEU A 49 -5.93 23.84 -8.65
C LEU A 49 -6.36 24.63 -9.90
N ASN A 50 -7.57 24.38 -10.35
CA ASN A 50 -8.18 25.05 -11.48
C ASN A 50 -9.40 25.87 -11.05
N ASP A 51 -9.81 26.80 -11.89
CA ASP A 51 -11.02 27.59 -11.67
C ASP A 51 -12.27 26.70 -11.61
N GLY A 52 -13.08 26.89 -10.57
CA GLY A 52 -14.28 26.09 -10.32
C GLY A 52 -14.05 24.80 -9.53
N ASP A 53 -12.82 24.44 -9.14
CA ASP A 53 -12.57 23.21 -8.37
C ASP A 53 -13.22 23.24 -6.97
N THR A 54 -13.77 22.10 -6.60
CA THR A 54 -14.17 21.83 -5.20
C THR A 54 -13.07 21.07 -4.51
N VAL A 55 -12.56 21.60 -3.39
CA VAL A 55 -11.38 21.09 -2.70
C VAL A 55 -11.71 20.76 -1.25
N GLU A 56 -11.44 19.53 -0.85
CA GLU A 56 -11.58 19.06 0.53
C GLU A 56 -10.23 18.52 1.03
N PRO A 57 -9.83 18.81 2.28
CA PRO A 57 -8.59 18.28 2.85
C PRO A 57 -8.73 16.80 3.20
N ILE A 58 -7.64 16.04 3.03
CA ILE A 58 -7.53 14.65 3.48
C ILE A 58 -6.51 14.59 4.61
N ALA A 59 -7.00 14.32 5.81
CA ALA A 59 -6.16 14.14 7.00
C ALA A 59 -5.53 12.74 7.03
N LEU A 60 -4.33 12.63 7.59
CA LEU A 60 -3.55 11.38 7.67
C LEU A 60 -4.30 10.24 8.39
N ASP A 61 -5.08 10.57 9.42
CA ASP A 61 -5.83 9.63 10.25
C ASP A 61 -7.24 9.31 9.72
N SER A 62 -7.65 9.93 8.60
CA SER A 62 -8.87 9.56 7.89
C SER A 62 -8.71 8.23 7.13
N GLU A 63 -9.82 7.63 6.69
CA GLU A 63 -9.81 6.39 5.89
C GLU A 63 -9.00 6.57 4.60
N ASP A 64 -9.27 7.64 3.83
CA ASP A 64 -8.51 7.98 2.61
C ASP A 64 -7.04 8.26 2.94
N GLY A 65 -6.76 8.99 4.03
CA GLY A 65 -5.39 9.31 4.46
C GLY A 65 -4.59 8.07 4.84
N LEU A 66 -5.19 7.12 5.54
CA LEU A 66 -4.56 5.84 5.86
C LEU A 66 -4.31 5.00 4.60
N ALA A 67 -5.23 5.00 3.64
CA ALA A 67 -5.04 4.32 2.36
C ALA A 67 -3.85 4.91 1.59
N ILE A 68 -3.77 6.26 1.48
CA ILE A 68 -2.65 6.97 0.83
C ILE A 68 -1.32 6.69 1.56
N MET A 69 -1.33 6.66 2.88
CA MET A 69 -0.13 6.34 3.67
C MET A 69 0.34 4.91 3.43
N ARG A 70 -0.57 3.93 3.42
CA ARG A 70 -0.27 2.52 3.14
C ARG A 70 0.27 2.35 1.73
N HIS A 71 -0.35 3.02 0.76
CA HIS A 71 0.13 3.04 -0.62
C HIS A 71 1.55 3.64 -0.72
N SER A 72 1.83 4.74 -0.03
CA SER A 72 3.19 5.29 0.01
C SER A 72 4.18 4.36 0.73
N ALA A 73 3.72 3.58 1.71
CA ALA A 73 4.55 2.57 2.36
C ALA A 73 4.89 1.39 1.44
N THR A 74 4.03 1.06 0.44
CA THR A 74 4.37 0.05 -0.58
C THR A 74 5.56 0.50 -1.43
N HIS A 75 5.59 1.76 -1.87
CA HIS A 75 6.71 2.32 -2.61
C HIS A 75 8.01 2.32 -1.80
N VAL A 76 7.96 2.72 -0.52
CA VAL A 76 9.12 2.66 0.37
C VAL A 76 9.61 1.21 0.55
N MET A 77 8.69 0.24 0.62
CA MET A 77 9.05 -1.19 0.69
C MET A 77 9.67 -1.67 -0.62
N ALA A 78 9.11 -1.31 -1.77
CA ALA A 78 9.63 -1.69 -3.08
C ALA A 78 11.04 -1.12 -3.31
N GLN A 79 11.26 0.16 -2.99
CA GLN A 79 12.60 0.76 -2.99
C GLN A 79 13.55 0.01 -2.07
N ALA A 80 13.13 -0.31 -0.83
CA ALA A 80 13.97 -1.02 0.13
C ALA A 80 14.35 -2.43 -0.36
N VAL A 81 13.42 -3.13 -1.01
CA VAL A 81 13.68 -4.44 -1.62
C VAL A 81 14.70 -4.31 -2.75
N GLN A 82 14.52 -3.39 -3.68
CA GLN A 82 15.46 -3.22 -4.79
C GLN A 82 16.84 -2.70 -4.36
N GLU A 83 16.94 -1.96 -3.24
CA GLU A 83 18.23 -1.60 -2.65
C GLU A 83 18.99 -2.82 -2.07
N VAL A 84 18.28 -3.85 -1.64
CA VAL A 84 18.86 -5.11 -1.12
C VAL A 84 19.02 -6.14 -2.23
N TYR A 85 18.04 -6.21 -3.13
CA TYR A 85 17.95 -7.13 -4.26
C TYR A 85 17.79 -6.34 -5.57
N PRO A 86 18.88 -5.81 -6.16
CA PRO A 86 18.81 -4.93 -7.34
C PRO A 86 18.16 -5.55 -8.57
N ASN A 87 18.15 -6.88 -8.66
CA ASN A 87 17.53 -7.61 -9.78
C ASN A 87 16.04 -7.94 -9.54
N ALA A 88 15.49 -7.60 -8.37
CA ALA A 88 14.08 -7.85 -8.07
C ALA A 88 13.18 -7.13 -9.08
N LYS A 89 12.24 -7.87 -9.70
CA LYS A 89 11.24 -7.28 -10.59
C LYS A 89 9.98 -6.96 -9.81
N LEU A 90 9.41 -5.81 -10.11
CA LEU A 90 8.25 -5.25 -9.44
C LEU A 90 6.96 -5.78 -10.06
N GLY A 91 6.06 -6.31 -9.24
CA GLY A 91 4.69 -6.63 -9.60
C GLY A 91 3.75 -5.48 -9.30
N VAL A 92 2.80 -5.70 -8.38
CA VAL A 92 1.80 -4.72 -7.91
C VAL A 92 1.84 -4.57 -6.40
N GLY A 93 1.44 -3.38 -5.91
CA GLY A 93 1.49 -3.02 -4.50
C GLY A 93 0.20 -2.44 -3.94
N PRO A 94 -0.94 -3.19 -3.91
CA PRO A 94 -2.20 -2.66 -3.43
C PRO A 94 -2.26 -2.52 -1.91
N VAL A 95 -3.15 -1.63 -1.48
CA VAL A 95 -3.53 -1.44 -0.08
C VAL A 95 -4.57 -2.48 0.31
N ILE A 96 -4.43 -3.03 1.50
CA ILE A 96 -5.39 -3.94 2.13
C ILE A 96 -5.85 -3.38 3.47
N LYS A 97 -6.83 -4.05 4.09
CA LYS A 97 -7.27 -3.68 5.44
C LYS A 97 -6.10 -3.74 6.42
N ASP A 98 -5.91 -2.66 7.16
CA ASP A 98 -4.85 -2.49 8.17
C ASP A 98 -3.40 -2.49 7.63
N GLY A 99 -3.19 -2.67 6.31
CA GLY A 99 -1.85 -2.82 5.76
C GLY A 99 -1.76 -2.66 4.24
N PHE A 100 -0.75 -3.31 3.70
CA PHE A 100 -0.40 -3.31 2.29
C PHE A 100 0.40 -4.56 1.95
N TYR A 101 0.57 -4.84 0.67
CA TYR A 101 1.58 -5.79 0.21
C TYR A 101 2.24 -5.31 -1.08
N TYR A 102 3.31 -5.98 -1.47
CA TYR A 102 3.92 -5.82 -2.77
C TYR A 102 4.47 -7.15 -3.26
N ASP A 103 4.31 -7.41 -4.56
CA ASP A 103 4.76 -8.63 -5.23
C ASP A 103 6.09 -8.41 -5.92
N PHE A 104 7.02 -9.34 -5.71
CA PHE A 104 8.37 -9.30 -6.27
C PHE A 104 8.72 -10.61 -6.94
N GLN A 105 9.33 -10.53 -8.11
CA GLN A 105 10.08 -11.67 -8.64
C GLN A 105 11.52 -11.57 -8.14
N VAL A 106 11.96 -12.60 -7.43
CA VAL A 106 13.31 -12.76 -6.90
C VAL A 106 13.80 -14.18 -7.14
N ASP A 107 15.13 -14.38 -7.17
CA ASP A 107 15.73 -15.70 -7.43
C ASP A 107 15.51 -16.71 -6.30
N GLN A 108 15.38 -16.22 -5.06
CA GLN A 108 15.19 -17.04 -3.87
C GLN A 108 14.08 -16.43 -2.99
N PRO A 109 13.27 -17.27 -2.32
CA PRO A 109 12.27 -16.78 -1.36
C PRO A 109 12.90 -15.96 -0.24
N PHE A 110 12.20 -14.92 0.21
CA PHE A 110 12.63 -14.08 1.33
C PHE A 110 12.64 -14.87 2.63
N THR A 111 13.75 -14.79 3.35
CA THR A 111 13.89 -15.34 4.70
C THR A 111 13.43 -14.32 5.77
N PRO A 112 13.18 -14.76 7.02
CA PRO A 112 12.89 -13.84 8.12
C PRO A 112 13.99 -12.80 8.38
N ASN A 113 15.24 -13.08 8.04
CA ASN A 113 16.34 -12.12 8.17
C ASN A 113 16.29 -11.07 7.07
N ASP A 114 15.95 -11.46 5.85
CA ASP A 114 15.77 -10.53 4.73
C ASP A 114 14.66 -9.53 5.03
N LEU A 115 13.53 -10.00 5.60
CA LEU A 115 12.43 -9.11 6.00
C LEU A 115 12.86 -8.09 7.06
N LYS A 116 13.71 -8.48 8.01
CA LYS A 116 14.27 -7.56 9.02
C LYS A 116 15.19 -6.52 8.38
N ASP A 117 15.98 -6.91 7.39
CA ASP A 117 16.92 -6.01 6.73
C ASP A 117 16.16 -5.05 5.79
N ILE A 118 15.13 -5.52 5.10
CA ILE A 118 14.19 -4.68 4.33
C ILE A 118 13.52 -3.66 5.27
N GLU A 119 13.00 -4.07 6.44
CA GLU A 119 12.37 -3.18 7.41
C GLU A 119 13.34 -2.10 7.91
N LYS A 120 14.59 -2.45 8.20
CA LYS A 120 15.63 -1.47 8.57
C LYS A 120 15.93 -0.49 7.42
N ARG A 121 15.91 -0.98 6.19
CA ARG A 121 16.13 -0.15 5.01
C ARG A 121 14.98 0.84 4.84
N MET A 122 13.73 0.37 4.93
CA MET A 122 12.54 1.24 4.93
C MET A 122 12.65 2.35 5.98
N GLN A 123 13.08 2.02 7.22
CA GLN A 123 13.30 3.03 8.27
C GLN A 123 14.32 4.10 7.87
N ARG A 124 15.38 3.73 7.13
CA ARG A 124 16.38 4.70 6.63
C ARG A 124 15.78 5.60 5.55
N ILE A 125 15.04 5.02 4.59
CA ILE A 125 14.34 5.75 3.53
C ILE A 125 13.36 6.76 4.16
N ILE A 126 12.55 6.34 5.14
CA ILE A 126 11.62 7.22 5.84
C ILE A 126 12.35 8.37 6.54
N LYS A 127 13.46 8.10 7.21
CA LYS A 127 14.28 9.13 7.90
C LYS A 127 14.94 10.11 6.93
N SER A 128 15.25 9.68 5.70
CA SER A 128 15.83 10.56 4.68
C SER A 128 14.85 11.62 4.16
N SER A 129 13.53 11.43 4.40
CA SER A 129 12.49 12.39 4.02
C SER A 129 12.43 12.64 2.52
N GLN A 130 12.36 11.58 1.74
CA GLN A 130 12.18 11.67 0.29
C GLN A 130 10.76 12.19 -0.03
N SER A 131 10.67 13.07 -1.01
CA SER A 131 9.37 13.56 -1.54
C SER A 131 8.88 12.64 -2.64
N PHE A 132 7.56 12.47 -2.75
CA PHE A 132 6.94 11.80 -3.89
C PHE A 132 6.57 12.84 -4.94
N ARG A 133 7.02 12.66 -6.18
CA ARG A 133 6.74 13.55 -7.30
C ARG A 133 6.10 12.78 -8.45
N ARG A 134 4.89 13.18 -8.81
CA ARG A 134 4.15 12.61 -9.93
C ARG A 134 4.63 13.22 -11.25
N ARG A 135 4.84 12.39 -12.26
CA ARG A 135 5.01 12.81 -13.67
C ARG A 135 4.10 11.95 -14.55
N VAL A 136 3.37 12.62 -15.43
CA VAL A 136 2.60 11.99 -16.50
C VAL A 136 3.55 11.69 -17.66
N VAL A 137 3.40 10.51 -18.25
CA VAL A 137 4.25 10.04 -19.34
C VAL A 137 3.41 9.43 -20.47
N THR A 138 3.97 9.38 -21.66
CA THR A 138 3.40 8.63 -22.78
C THR A 138 3.63 7.12 -22.61
N GLU A 139 2.89 6.29 -23.35
CA GLU A 139 3.10 4.84 -23.37
C GLU A 139 4.52 4.47 -23.83
N GLU A 140 5.04 5.19 -24.82
CA GLU A 140 6.41 4.96 -25.33
C GLU A 140 7.46 5.27 -24.26
N GLU A 141 7.34 6.38 -23.56
CA GLU A 141 8.23 6.75 -22.44
C GLU A 141 8.12 5.71 -21.30
N ALA A 142 6.91 5.31 -20.92
CA ALA A 142 6.70 4.31 -19.87
C ALA A 142 7.35 2.97 -20.23
N LEU A 143 7.15 2.47 -21.45
CA LEU A 143 7.77 1.22 -21.92
C LEU A 143 9.30 1.30 -21.98
N ALA A 144 9.86 2.45 -22.33
CA ALA A 144 11.30 2.66 -22.33
C ALA A 144 11.87 2.67 -20.92
N GLU A 145 11.18 3.34 -19.97
CA GLU A 145 11.62 3.43 -18.58
C GLU A 145 11.49 2.11 -17.81
N GLU A 146 10.49 1.28 -18.13
CA GLU A 146 10.21 -0.03 -17.52
C GLU A 146 10.78 -1.20 -18.34
N SER A 147 11.73 -0.95 -19.24
CA SER A 147 12.25 -1.94 -20.19
C SER A 147 12.79 -3.22 -19.54
N ASP A 148 13.19 -3.18 -18.28
CA ASP A 148 13.66 -4.32 -17.48
C ASP A 148 12.61 -4.87 -16.47
N GLN A 149 11.36 -4.30 -16.45
CA GLN A 149 10.29 -4.68 -15.53
C GLN A 149 9.14 -5.38 -16.27
N PRO A 150 9.20 -6.71 -16.45
CA PRO A 150 8.26 -7.42 -17.33
C PRO A 150 6.80 -7.30 -16.92
N TYR A 151 6.52 -7.24 -15.62
CA TYR A 151 5.16 -7.10 -15.10
C TYR A 151 4.59 -5.70 -15.32
N LYS A 152 5.42 -4.66 -15.18
CA LYS A 152 5.01 -3.28 -15.51
C LYS A 152 4.76 -3.11 -17.02
N ILE A 153 5.61 -3.71 -17.87
CA ILE A 153 5.38 -3.74 -19.33
C ILE A 153 4.06 -4.42 -19.66
N GLU A 154 3.74 -5.55 -19.02
CA GLU A 154 2.46 -6.24 -19.22
C GLU A 154 1.28 -5.35 -18.84
N LEU A 155 1.33 -4.69 -17.68
CA LEU A 155 0.29 -3.77 -17.23
C LEU A 155 0.10 -2.57 -18.18
N ILE A 156 1.19 -1.98 -18.67
CA ILE A 156 1.13 -0.86 -19.64
C ILE A 156 0.45 -1.27 -20.94
N LYS A 157 0.73 -2.48 -21.43
CA LYS A 157 0.18 -3.01 -22.69
C LYS A 157 -1.25 -3.53 -22.57
N ASP A 158 -1.65 -3.96 -21.38
CA ASP A 158 -2.99 -4.44 -21.10
C ASP A 158 -3.94 -3.27 -20.83
N LYS A 159 -4.67 -2.86 -21.86
CA LYS A 159 -5.63 -1.73 -21.77
C LYS A 159 -6.78 -1.95 -20.78
N GLU A 160 -7.02 -3.19 -20.39
CA GLU A 160 -8.06 -3.57 -19.43
C GLU A 160 -7.50 -3.83 -18.02
N ALA A 161 -6.17 -3.73 -17.82
CA ALA A 161 -5.55 -3.98 -16.52
C ALA A 161 -6.10 -3.09 -15.39
N HIS A 162 -6.58 -1.88 -15.72
CA HIS A 162 -7.24 -0.98 -14.76
C HIS A 162 -8.56 -1.54 -14.17
N LEU A 163 -9.12 -2.59 -14.77
CA LEU A 163 -10.31 -3.29 -14.28
C LEU A 163 -9.95 -4.35 -13.22
N ASP A 164 -8.69 -4.77 -13.16
CA ASP A 164 -8.18 -5.66 -12.12
C ASP A 164 -7.95 -4.86 -10.83
N PRO A 165 -8.61 -5.20 -9.70
CA PRO A 165 -8.46 -4.47 -8.46
C PRO A 165 -7.02 -4.38 -7.94
N GLU A 166 -6.18 -5.40 -8.18
CA GLU A 166 -4.77 -5.38 -7.78
C GLU A 166 -3.94 -4.45 -8.68
N ALA A 167 -4.19 -4.46 -9.98
CA ALA A 167 -3.48 -3.63 -10.96
C ALA A 167 -3.99 -2.17 -11.02
N ALA A 168 -5.21 -1.90 -10.55
CA ALA A 168 -5.82 -0.57 -10.58
C ALA A 168 -5.07 0.49 -9.74
N THR A 169 -4.16 0.08 -8.87
CA THR A 169 -3.25 0.99 -8.15
C THR A 169 -2.13 1.51 -9.04
N GLU A 170 -1.74 0.75 -10.06
CA GLU A 170 -0.61 1.05 -10.94
C GLU A 170 -1.03 1.92 -12.12
N ILE A 171 -2.21 1.66 -12.70
CA ILE A 171 -2.72 2.33 -13.89
C ILE A 171 -4.17 2.79 -13.74
N SER A 172 -4.55 3.87 -14.41
CA SER A 172 -5.90 4.45 -14.37
C SER A 172 -6.73 4.24 -15.65
N GLY A 173 -6.17 3.62 -16.67
CA GLY A 173 -6.81 3.46 -17.97
C GLY A 173 -6.89 4.71 -18.85
N LYS A 174 -6.61 5.90 -18.30
CA LYS A 174 -6.67 7.19 -19.04
C LYS A 174 -5.30 7.83 -19.27
N GLU A 175 -4.41 7.72 -18.29
CA GLU A 175 -3.06 8.27 -18.39
C GLU A 175 -2.10 7.39 -17.58
N LEU A 176 -0.87 7.33 -18.03
CA LEU A 176 0.22 6.66 -17.33
C LEU A 176 1.00 7.70 -16.53
N SER A 177 1.37 7.35 -15.31
CA SER A 177 2.20 8.20 -14.47
C SER A 177 3.22 7.40 -13.68
N PHE A 178 4.35 8.04 -13.42
CA PHE A 178 5.34 7.60 -12.47
C PHE A 178 5.30 8.45 -11.21
N TYR A 179 5.65 7.84 -10.11
CA TYR A 179 6.04 8.54 -8.90
C TYR A 179 7.52 8.36 -8.65
N ASP A 180 8.22 9.48 -8.69
CA ASP A 180 9.64 9.55 -8.40
C ASP A 180 9.82 9.82 -6.90
N ASN A 181 10.62 8.99 -6.22
CA ASN A 181 11.11 9.27 -4.87
C ASN A 181 12.34 10.19 -5.01
N VAL A 182 12.23 11.40 -4.47
CA VAL A 182 13.23 12.45 -4.65
C VAL A 182 13.86 12.79 -3.31
N ASP A 183 15.20 12.80 -3.25
CA ASP A 183 15.95 13.16 -2.06
C ASP A 183 15.92 14.68 -1.78
N ARG A 184 16.60 15.11 -0.70
CA ARG A 184 16.64 16.53 -0.29
C ARG A 184 17.46 17.40 -1.24
N ASP A 185 18.33 16.80 -2.03
CA ASP A 185 19.18 17.49 -3.00
C ASP A 185 18.47 17.59 -4.37
N GLY A 186 17.28 17.01 -4.49
CA GLY A 186 16.46 17.04 -5.70
C GLY A 186 16.74 15.92 -6.67
N ASN A 187 17.53 14.90 -6.30
CA ASN A 187 17.81 13.76 -7.14
C ASN A 187 16.72 12.71 -7.06
N VAL A 188 16.33 12.14 -8.20
CA VAL A 188 15.47 10.95 -8.24
C VAL A 188 16.30 9.75 -7.80
N VAL A 189 15.91 9.14 -6.67
CA VAL A 189 16.62 7.99 -6.09
C VAL A 189 15.91 6.66 -6.35
N TRP A 190 14.63 6.71 -6.68
CA TRP A 190 13.82 5.55 -7.05
C TRP A 190 12.55 6.01 -7.74
N LYS A 191 11.90 5.14 -8.53
CA LYS A 191 10.64 5.43 -9.21
C LYS A 191 9.82 4.17 -9.39
N ASP A 192 8.50 4.33 -9.54
CA ASP A 192 7.58 3.25 -9.91
C ASP A 192 6.42 3.79 -10.75
N LEU A 193 5.92 2.94 -11.65
CA LEU A 193 4.68 3.17 -12.38
C LEU A 193 3.53 3.11 -11.38
N CYS A 194 2.76 4.21 -11.24
CA CYS A 194 1.72 4.30 -10.23
C CYS A 194 0.72 5.41 -10.55
N ARG A 195 -0.54 5.17 -10.21
CA ARG A 195 -1.61 6.15 -10.33
C ARG A 195 -1.59 7.20 -9.21
N GLY A 196 -1.12 6.84 -8.02
CA GLY A 196 -1.20 7.68 -6.82
C GLY A 196 -2.62 7.74 -6.21
N PRO A 197 -2.91 8.73 -5.36
CA PRO A 197 -1.96 9.72 -4.82
C PRO A 197 -1.01 9.18 -3.75
N HIS A 198 0.00 10.00 -3.43
CA HIS A 198 0.98 9.70 -2.39
C HIS A 198 1.06 10.79 -1.31
N LEU A 199 1.72 10.44 -0.22
CA LEU A 199 2.10 11.39 0.85
C LEU A 199 3.02 12.50 0.31
N PRO A 200 3.06 13.68 0.93
CA PRO A 200 4.02 14.72 0.55
C PRO A 200 5.48 14.28 0.66
N ASN A 201 5.78 13.42 1.63
CA ASN A 201 7.10 12.79 1.79
C ASN A 201 7.04 11.56 2.67
N THR A 202 8.10 10.77 2.66
CA THR A 202 8.17 9.49 3.39
C THR A 202 8.09 9.61 4.92
N ARG A 203 8.37 10.78 5.53
CA ARG A 203 8.32 10.97 7.00
C ARG A 203 6.92 10.90 7.59
N TYR A 204 5.88 11.01 6.76
CA TYR A 204 4.50 10.81 7.21
C TYR A 204 4.17 9.35 7.52
N ILE A 205 5.01 8.38 7.10
CA ILE A 205 4.90 6.97 7.50
C ILE A 205 5.49 6.81 8.91
N LYS A 206 4.67 7.02 9.93
CA LYS A 206 5.13 7.09 11.33
C LYS A 206 5.26 5.73 12.00
N ALA A 207 4.38 4.80 11.64
CA ALA A 207 4.29 3.49 12.28
C ALA A 207 3.99 2.40 11.24
N PHE A 208 4.93 1.47 11.04
CA PHE A 208 4.77 0.34 10.13
C PHE A 208 5.51 -0.88 10.65
N LYS A 209 5.15 -2.04 10.12
CA LYS A 209 5.79 -3.32 10.40
C LYS A 209 5.76 -4.19 9.16
N ILE A 210 6.88 -4.82 8.81
CA ILE A 210 6.88 -5.94 7.87
C ILE A 210 6.46 -7.19 8.62
N GLU A 211 5.48 -7.91 8.11
CA GLU A 211 4.86 -9.04 8.83
C GLU A 211 5.40 -10.38 8.37
N ARG A 212 5.27 -10.67 7.09
CA ARG A 212 5.61 -11.96 6.50
C ARG A 212 5.79 -11.88 5.00
N SER A 213 6.35 -12.93 4.42
CA SER A 213 6.31 -13.19 2.99
C SER A 213 5.49 -14.45 2.70
N ALA A 214 4.97 -14.55 1.48
CA ALA A 214 4.27 -15.72 0.98
C ALA A 214 4.46 -15.81 -0.54
N ALA A 215 4.35 -17.01 -1.10
CA ALA A 215 4.25 -17.19 -2.53
C ALA A 215 2.88 -16.71 -3.02
N ALA A 216 2.84 -16.06 -4.18
CA ALA A 216 1.62 -15.64 -4.85
C ALA A 216 1.79 -15.76 -6.36
N TYR A 217 0.81 -16.29 -7.06
CA TYR A 217 0.85 -16.32 -8.52
C TYR A 217 0.51 -14.94 -9.08
N TRP A 218 1.25 -14.53 -10.09
CA TRP A 218 0.97 -13.28 -10.81
C TRP A 218 -0.49 -13.26 -11.29
N ARG A 219 -1.22 -12.18 -10.96
CA ARG A 219 -2.66 -12.01 -11.28
C ARG A 219 -3.52 -13.20 -10.82
N GLY A 220 -3.14 -13.88 -9.73
CA GLY A 220 -3.91 -14.96 -9.13
C GLY A 220 -4.03 -16.26 -9.96
N SER A 221 -3.32 -16.40 -11.06
CA SER A 221 -3.41 -17.56 -11.95
C SER A 221 -2.20 -18.49 -11.79
N GLU A 222 -2.46 -19.77 -11.53
CA GLU A 222 -1.42 -20.82 -11.44
C GLU A 222 -0.64 -21.05 -12.76
N ALA A 223 -1.17 -20.56 -13.89
CA ALA A 223 -0.47 -20.60 -15.17
C ALA A 223 0.62 -19.53 -15.28
N ASN A 224 0.61 -18.53 -14.41
CA ASN A 224 1.54 -17.41 -14.38
C ASN A 224 2.71 -17.65 -13.43
N PRO A 225 3.82 -16.88 -13.57
CA PRO A 225 4.95 -16.98 -12.66
C PRO A 225 4.55 -16.80 -11.19
N MET A 226 5.23 -17.55 -10.32
CA MET A 226 5.08 -17.43 -8.88
C MET A 226 6.01 -16.34 -8.35
N LEU A 227 5.45 -15.33 -7.73
CA LEU A 227 6.14 -14.20 -7.13
C LEU A 227 6.25 -14.39 -5.61
N GLN A 228 7.06 -13.55 -4.98
CA GLN A 228 7.15 -13.44 -3.53
C GLN A 228 6.41 -12.17 -3.07
N ARG A 229 5.34 -12.35 -2.33
CA ARG A 229 4.53 -11.27 -1.76
C ARG A 229 5.01 -10.95 -0.36
N ILE A 230 5.38 -9.70 -0.10
CA ILE A 230 5.71 -9.21 1.24
C ILE A 230 4.51 -8.43 1.77
N TYR A 231 4.05 -8.80 2.96
CA TYR A 231 2.97 -8.10 3.67
C TYR A 231 3.54 -7.15 4.70
N GLY A 232 2.94 -5.97 4.80
CA GLY A 232 3.21 -4.98 5.83
C GLY A 232 1.94 -4.38 6.40
N ALA A 233 2.02 -3.90 7.64
CA ALA A 233 0.98 -3.12 8.30
C ALA A 233 1.46 -1.68 8.50
N ALA A 234 0.57 -0.68 8.36
CA ALA A 234 0.90 0.71 8.65
C ALA A 234 -0.29 1.46 9.25
N PHE A 235 0.04 2.32 10.23
CA PHE A 235 -0.92 3.08 11.05
C PHE A 235 -0.44 4.52 11.25
N ALA A 236 -1.38 5.43 11.53
CA ALA A 236 -1.08 6.84 11.77
C ALA A 236 -0.21 7.04 13.03
N THR A 237 -0.37 6.17 14.04
CA THR A 237 0.37 6.24 15.31
C THR A 237 1.05 4.93 15.67
N LYS A 238 2.06 4.99 16.54
CA LYS A 238 2.73 3.80 17.09
C LYS A 238 1.82 3.04 18.05
N GLU A 239 0.94 3.75 18.71
CA GLU A 239 -0.07 3.23 19.63
C GLU A 239 -1.05 2.33 18.89
N ASP A 240 -1.56 2.76 17.72
CA ASP A 240 -2.45 1.98 16.88
C ASP A 240 -1.76 0.72 16.32
N LEU A 241 -0.51 0.84 15.87
CA LEU A 241 0.29 -0.30 15.43
C LEU A 241 0.47 -1.30 16.57
N LYS A 242 0.77 -0.84 17.78
CA LYS A 242 0.91 -1.70 18.96
C LYS A 242 -0.42 -2.38 19.33
N ALA A 243 -1.52 -1.65 19.30
CA ALA A 243 -2.85 -2.22 19.53
C ALA A 243 -3.21 -3.30 18.51
N TYR A 244 -2.88 -3.07 17.23
CA TYR A 244 -3.03 -4.06 16.17
C TYR A 244 -2.19 -5.32 16.43
N GLN A 245 -0.91 -5.18 16.77
CA GLN A 245 -0.03 -6.31 17.08
C GLN A 245 -0.54 -7.11 18.29
N THR A 246 -0.97 -6.43 19.36
CA THR A 246 -1.58 -7.08 20.54
C THR A 246 -2.82 -7.87 20.15
N ARG A 247 -3.69 -7.31 19.29
CA ARG A 247 -4.90 -7.99 18.77
C ARG A 247 -4.54 -9.27 18.01
N LEU A 248 -3.48 -9.24 17.17
CA LEU A 248 -3.03 -10.41 16.45
C LEU A 248 -2.45 -11.49 17.40
N GLU A 249 -1.65 -11.10 18.38
CA GLU A 249 -1.13 -12.02 19.39
C GLU A 249 -2.25 -12.68 20.21
N GLU A 250 -3.26 -11.90 20.61
CA GLU A 250 -4.42 -12.43 21.33
C GLU A 250 -5.26 -13.36 20.44
N ALA A 251 -5.43 -13.02 19.14
CA ALA A 251 -6.10 -13.90 18.17
C ALA A 251 -5.35 -15.24 18.02
N ALA A 252 -4.01 -15.19 17.89
CA ALA A 252 -3.17 -16.40 17.82
C ALA A 252 -3.26 -17.27 19.09
N LYS A 253 -3.32 -16.66 20.28
CA LYS A 253 -3.55 -17.38 21.56
C LYS A 253 -4.93 -18.03 21.63
N ARG A 254 -5.93 -17.47 20.90
CA ARG A 254 -7.31 -17.98 20.87
C ARG A 254 -7.57 -18.93 19.69
N ASP A 255 -6.56 -19.28 18.90
CA ASP A 255 -6.73 -20.20 17.79
C ASP A 255 -7.38 -21.50 18.26
N HIS A 256 -8.62 -21.74 17.79
CA HIS A 256 -9.41 -22.90 18.18
C HIS A 256 -8.74 -24.21 17.80
N ARG A 257 -7.97 -24.25 16.70
CA ARG A 257 -7.26 -25.45 16.26
C ARG A 257 -6.23 -25.88 17.29
N LYS A 258 -5.40 -24.94 17.77
CA LYS A 258 -4.42 -25.18 18.82
C LYS A 258 -5.10 -25.56 20.12
N ARG A 259 -6.09 -24.78 20.56
CA ARG A 259 -6.82 -25.03 21.80
C ARG A 259 -7.64 -26.32 21.76
N GLY A 260 -8.21 -26.66 20.61
CA GLY A 260 -8.94 -27.90 20.42
C GLY A 260 -8.06 -29.13 20.59
N ALA A 261 -6.87 -29.10 19.96
CA ALA A 261 -5.87 -30.17 20.11
C ALA A 261 -5.34 -30.26 21.56
N GLU A 262 -4.93 -29.12 22.18
CA GLU A 262 -4.42 -29.08 23.56
C GLU A 262 -5.45 -29.58 24.60
N ARG A 263 -6.73 -29.44 24.32
CA ARG A 263 -7.84 -29.81 25.20
C ARG A 263 -8.49 -31.16 24.85
N ASP A 264 -7.99 -31.82 23.80
CA ASP A 264 -8.55 -33.05 23.27
C ASP A 264 -10.06 -32.92 22.93
N LEU A 265 -10.40 -31.80 22.22
CA LEU A 265 -11.78 -31.55 21.79
C LEU A 265 -12.06 -32.02 20.38
N PHE A 266 -11.08 -31.97 19.49
CA PHE A 266 -11.13 -32.51 18.14
C PHE A 266 -9.72 -32.72 17.57
N SER A 267 -9.64 -33.59 16.57
CA SER A 267 -8.43 -33.86 15.79
C SER A 267 -8.76 -33.95 14.31
N PHE A 268 -7.73 -33.90 13.47
CA PHE A 268 -7.83 -34.07 12.01
C PHE A 268 -6.93 -35.24 11.60
N PRO A 269 -7.36 -36.49 11.74
CA PRO A 269 -6.58 -37.65 11.33
C PRO A 269 -6.48 -37.72 9.81
N ASP A 270 -5.28 -37.99 9.29
CA ASP A 270 -5.05 -38.12 7.84
C ASP A 270 -5.82 -39.29 7.23
N GLU A 271 -6.08 -40.33 8.01
CA GLU A 271 -6.79 -41.55 7.61
C GLU A 271 -8.26 -41.31 7.24
N ILE A 272 -8.87 -40.23 7.75
CA ILE A 272 -10.30 -39.92 7.50
C ILE A 272 -10.45 -38.95 6.33
N GLY A 273 -9.39 -38.16 6.05
CA GLY A 273 -9.34 -37.22 4.95
C GLY A 273 -9.03 -35.78 5.38
N PRO A 274 -8.45 -34.98 4.48
CA PRO A 274 -8.02 -33.64 4.81
C PRO A 274 -9.21 -32.74 5.17
N GLY A 275 -9.12 -32.10 6.34
CA GLY A 275 -10.11 -31.12 6.81
C GLY A 275 -11.34 -31.72 7.51
N LEU A 276 -11.43 -33.05 7.66
CA LEU A 276 -12.52 -33.70 8.42
C LEU A 276 -12.16 -33.76 9.90
N ALA A 277 -12.94 -33.07 10.73
CA ALA A 277 -12.76 -33.06 12.17
C ALA A 277 -13.39 -34.29 12.83
N VAL A 278 -12.63 -34.98 13.69
CA VAL A 278 -13.11 -36.05 14.56
C VAL A 278 -13.22 -35.49 15.98
N PHE A 279 -14.39 -35.70 16.59
CA PHE A 279 -14.68 -35.25 17.94
C PHE A 279 -14.65 -36.43 18.89
N PRO A 280 -13.62 -36.56 19.78
CA PRO A 280 -13.61 -37.53 20.87
C PRO A 280 -14.75 -37.25 21.85
N PRO A 281 -15.05 -38.17 22.81
CA PRO A 281 -16.23 -38.04 23.70
C PRO A 281 -16.33 -36.69 24.41
N LYS A 282 -15.20 -36.11 24.78
CA LYS A 282 -15.14 -34.78 25.42
C LYS A 282 -15.59 -33.64 24.45
N GLY A 283 -15.13 -33.71 23.21
CA GLY A 283 -15.54 -32.76 22.16
C GLY A 283 -17.01 -32.91 21.81
N ALA A 284 -17.49 -34.15 21.66
CA ALA A 284 -18.90 -34.44 21.40
C ALA A 284 -19.81 -33.96 22.53
N ALA A 285 -19.41 -34.07 23.79
CA ALA A 285 -20.15 -33.54 24.92
C ALA A 285 -20.29 -32.01 24.88
N VAL A 286 -19.25 -31.29 24.42
CA VAL A 286 -19.32 -29.83 24.23
C VAL A 286 -20.29 -29.47 23.10
N ILE A 287 -20.27 -30.19 21.99
CA ILE A 287 -21.21 -29.95 20.88
C ILE A 287 -22.65 -30.16 21.33
N ASN A 288 -22.94 -31.29 21.95
CA ASN A 288 -24.29 -31.58 22.46
C ASN A 288 -24.79 -30.50 23.41
N ALA A 289 -23.93 -30.01 24.32
CA ALA A 289 -24.30 -28.94 25.25
C ALA A 289 -24.50 -27.54 24.57
N MET A 290 -24.12 -27.39 23.32
CA MET A 290 -24.33 -26.15 22.53
C MET A 290 -25.58 -26.26 21.63
N GLU A 291 -26.06 -27.47 21.36
CA GLU A 291 -27.26 -27.73 20.56
C GLU A 291 -28.55 -27.73 21.39
N ASP A 292 -28.46 -27.93 22.72
CA ASP A 292 -29.56 -27.80 23.71
C ASP A 292 -29.78 -26.30 24.09
#